data_dc4608fc0092f98bb85104541e21e6ac
#
_entry.id   dc4608fc0092f98bb85104541e21e6ac
#
_cell.length_a   1.000
_cell.length_b   1.000
_cell.length_c   1.000
_cell.angle_alpha   90.00
_cell.angle_beta   90.00
_cell.angle_gamma   90.00
#
_symmetry.space_group_name_H-M   'P 1'
#
loop_
_entity.id
_entity.type
_entity.pdbx_description
1 polymer ?
#
loop_
_entity_poly.entity_id
_entity_poly.type
_entity_poly.pdbx_seq_one_letter_code
_entity_poly.pdbx_strand_id
1 'polypeptide(L)'
;MKKTLSLPKAPIGMINRHKKTNPAEMNKILNQHFNAFKQAAAQGDYVKAYQHVKKAVSLVPGHPGALSDLAYTELRLRRYDDAYQHYMQAIKASGSNVNTNLYDGLTEVCHHLNKKEEKIKFGRLAISTKKELTKNEPTLNIPTHKPVPFSPNPQENIIAFSLFGANPRYCETSILNTKLAQEIYPEWTCRFYVDESVPELVQQRLQANGAQVVHVSPTQKQLSGLF
;
A
#
# COMPACT_ATOMS: atom_id res chain seq x y z
N MET A 1 -55.81 -0.21 51.59
CA MET A 1 -55.22 -1.49 51.13
C MET A 1 -54.54 -1.24 49.79
N LYS A 2 -53.21 -1.14 49.78
CA LYS A 2 -52.43 -0.97 48.54
C LYS A 2 -51.98 -2.36 48.09
N LYS A 3 -52.42 -2.81 46.90
CA LYS A 3 -51.95 -4.03 46.25
C LYS A 3 -50.64 -3.74 45.56
N THR A 4 -49.56 -4.32 46.05
CA THR A 4 -48.27 -4.35 45.39
C THR A 4 -48.31 -5.40 44.28
N LEU A 5 -48.22 -4.97 43.01
CA LEU A 5 -47.98 -5.85 41.87
C LEU A 5 -46.53 -6.32 41.91
N SER A 6 -46.32 -7.63 42.09
CA SER A 6 -45.02 -8.25 41.91
C SER A 6 -44.77 -8.50 40.40
N LEU A 7 -43.69 -7.94 39.85
CA LEU A 7 -43.21 -8.23 38.48
C LEU A 7 -42.69 -9.68 38.40
N PRO A 8 -42.93 -10.41 37.32
CA PRO A 8 -42.41 -11.76 37.14
C PRO A 8 -40.87 -11.69 36.95
N LYS A 9 -40.18 -12.55 37.68
CA LYS A 9 -38.72 -12.73 37.51
C LYS A 9 -38.46 -13.28 36.11
N ALA A 10 -37.70 -12.54 35.31
CA ALA A 10 -37.16 -13.01 34.03
C ALA A 10 -36.40 -14.33 34.21
N PRO A 11 -36.51 -15.30 33.30
CA PRO A 11 -35.71 -16.53 33.38
C PRO A 11 -34.27 -16.19 33.20
N ILE A 12 -33.42 -16.73 34.10
CA ILE A 12 -31.96 -16.64 34.03
C ILE A 12 -31.56 -17.27 32.69
N GLY A 13 -31.26 -16.41 31.72
CA GLY A 13 -30.82 -16.83 30.40
C GLY A 13 -29.54 -17.66 30.51
N MET A 14 -29.56 -18.76 29.81
CA MET A 14 -28.43 -19.68 29.65
C MET A 14 -27.16 -18.87 29.32
N ILE A 15 -26.22 -18.87 30.25
CA ILE A 15 -24.86 -18.45 29.99
C ILE A 15 -24.31 -19.45 28.94
N ASN A 16 -24.25 -19.04 27.69
CA ASN A 16 -23.55 -19.77 26.66
C ASN A 16 -22.12 -20.00 27.15
N ARG A 17 -21.85 -21.20 27.66
CA ARG A 17 -20.48 -21.66 27.91
C ARG A 17 -19.79 -21.73 26.55
N HIS A 18 -19.10 -20.65 26.16
CA HIS A 18 -18.17 -20.69 25.05
C HIS A 18 -17.21 -21.85 25.33
N LYS A 19 -17.27 -22.89 24.52
CA LYS A 19 -16.20 -23.91 24.46
C LYS A 19 -14.88 -23.15 24.41
N LYS A 20 -14.01 -23.32 25.41
CA LYS A 20 -12.66 -22.79 25.41
C LYS A 20 -11.97 -23.43 24.20
N THR A 21 -11.93 -22.72 23.09
CA THR A 21 -11.20 -23.18 21.90
C THR A 21 -9.72 -23.32 22.30
N ASN A 22 -9.12 -24.44 21.96
CA ASN A 22 -7.70 -24.67 22.21
C ASN A 22 -6.89 -23.53 21.56
N PRO A 23 -5.92 -22.90 22.25
CA PRO A 23 -5.11 -21.82 21.69
C PRO A 23 -4.45 -22.18 20.34
N ALA A 24 -4.04 -23.43 20.15
CA ALA A 24 -3.48 -23.91 18.90
C ALA A 24 -4.53 -23.93 17.76
N GLU A 25 -5.76 -24.33 18.06
CA GLU A 25 -6.88 -24.33 17.10
C GLU A 25 -7.29 -22.88 16.76
N MET A 26 -7.33 -22.00 17.73
CA MET A 26 -7.59 -20.56 17.54
C MET A 26 -6.53 -19.93 16.61
N ASN A 27 -5.26 -20.20 16.84
CA ASN A 27 -4.18 -19.72 15.98
C ASN A 27 -4.27 -20.28 14.55
N LYS A 28 -4.66 -21.54 14.39
CA LYS A 28 -4.88 -22.15 13.08
C LYS A 28 -6.00 -21.42 12.31
N ILE A 29 -7.14 -21.17 12.95
CA ILE A 29 -8.28 -20.44 12.36
C ILE A 29 -7.88 -19.02 12.01
N LEU A 30 -7.18 -18.34 12.91
CA LEU A 30 -6.69 -16.98 12.67
C LEU A 30 -5.79 -16.92 11.44
N ASN A 31 -4.81 -17.83 11.34
CA ASN A 31 -3.90 -17.90 10.19
C ASN A 31 -4.64 -18.22 8.88
N GLN A 32 -5.67 -19.06 8.91
CA GLN A 32 -6.51 -19.33 7.74
C GLN A 32 -7.19 -18.03 7.24
N HIS A 33 -7.74 -17.24 8.17
CA HIS A 33 -8.38 -15.98 7.80
C HIS A 33 -7.37 -14.94 7.27
N PHE A 34 -6.19 -14.81 7.88
CA PHE A 34 -5.15 -13.91 7.36
C PHE A 34 -4.62 -14.33 5.98
N ASN A 35 -4.43 -15.62 5.75
CA ASN A 35 -4.00 -16.09 4.43
C ASN A 35 -5.07 -15.85 3.35
N ALA A 36 -6.34 -16.14 3.67
CA ALA A 36 -7.44 -15.88 2.75
C ALA A 36 -7.63 -14.37 2.49
N PHE A 37 -7.46 -13.52 3.51
CA PHE A 37 -7.42 -12.07 3.37
C PHE A 37 -6.33 -11.63 2.40
N LYS A 38 -5.08 -12.04 2.63
CA LYS A 38 -3.95 -11.68 1.77
C LYS A 38 -4.17 -12.09 0.31
N GLN A 39 -4.68 -13.30 0.10
CA GLN A 39 -4.96 -13.80 -1.25
C GLN A 39 -6.06 -12.97 -1.94
N ALA A 40 -7.17 -12.68 -1.25
CA ALA A 40 -8.26 -11.89 -1.80
C ALA A 40 -7.80 -10.43 -2.08
N ALA A 41 -7.04 -9.82 -1.17
CA ALA A 41 -6.50 -8.48 -1.34
C ALA A 41 -5.52 -8.39 -2.54
N ALA A 42 -4.67 -9.39 -2.72
CA ALA A 42 -3.76 -9.48 -3.86
C ALA A 42 -4.50 -9.60 -5.21
N GLN A 43 -5.69 -10.20 -5.21
CA GLN A 43 -6.57 -10.29 -6.38
C GLN A 43 -7.45 -9.05 -6.58
N GLY A 44 -7.39 -8.06 -5.67
CA GLY A 44 -8.25 -6.88 -5.70
C GLY A 44 -9.69 -7.13 -5.25
N ASP A 45 -10.01 -8.35 -4.76
CA ASP A 45 -11.33 -8.68 -4.20
C ASP A 45 -11.44 -8.20 -2.75
N TYR A 46 -11.60 -6.88 -2.59
CA TYR A 46 -11.68 -6.27 -1.27
C TYR A 46 -12.97 -6.60 -0.51
N VAL A 47 -14.03 -7.04 -1.19
CA VAL A 47 -15.25 -7.52 -0.53
C VAL A 47 -14.98 -8.82 0.22
N LYS A 48 -14.35 -9.77 -0.45
CA LYS A 48 -13.93 -11.04 0.15
C LYS A 48 -12.85 -10.84 1.20
N ALA A 49 -11.86 -9.97 0.94
CA ALA A 49 -10.83 -9.59 1.90
C ALA A 49 -11.45 -9.05 3.20
N TYR A 50 -12.45 -8.16 3.10
CA TYR A 50 -13.18 -7.62 4.25
C TYR A 50 -13.85 -8.69 5.11
N GLN A 51 -14.48 -9.68 4.48
CA GLN A 51 -15.13 -10.77 5.22
C GLN A 51 -14.13 -11.56 6.07
N HIS A 52 -12.93 -11.82 5.51
CA HIS A 52 -11.89 -12.58 6.21
C HIS A 52 -11.22 -11.76 7.30
N VAL A 53 -10.82 -10.51 7.02
CA VAL A 53 -10.15 -9.68 8.03
C VAL A 53 -11.08 -9.32 9.19
N LYS A 54 -12.37 -9.11 8.94
CA LYS A 54 -13.37 -8.88 9.98
C LYS A 54 -13.48 -10.08 10.94
N LYS A 55 -13.44 -11.30 10.41
CA LYS A 55 -13.39 -12.51 11.25
C LYS A 55 -12.06 -12.58 12.04
N ALA A 56 -10.94 -12.27 11.43
CA ALA A 56 -9.66 -12.22 12.14
C ALA A 56 -9.70 -11.21 13.30
N VAL A 57 -10.22 -9.99 13.08
CA VAL A 57 -10.38 -8.98 14.15
C VAL A 57 -11.31 -9.47 15.28
N SER A 58 -12.37 -10.21 14.96
CA SER A 58 -13.24 -10.77 16.00
C SER A 58 -12.57 -11.85 16.87
N LEU A 59 -11.57 -12.55 16.33
CA LEU A 59 -10.78 -13.55 17.06
C LEU A 59 -9.69 -12.91 17.93
N VAL A 60 -9.12 -11.79 17.48
CA VAL A 60 -8.05 -11.06 18.18
C VAL A 60 -8.42 -9.56 18.31
N PRO A 61 -9.42 -9.23 19.13
CA PRO A 61 -9.86 -7.84 19.31
C PRO A 61 -8.69 -6.97 19.82
N GLY A 62 -8.49 -5.82 19.20
CA GLY A 62 -7.43 -4.90 19.58
C GLY A 62 -6.03 -5.25 19.07
N HIS A 63 -5.87 -6.31 18.26
CA HIS A 63 -4.57 -6.59 17.64
C HIS A 63 -4.25 -5.54 16.56
N PRO A 64 -3.15 -4.76 16.70
CA PRO A 64 -2.91 -3.59 15.84
C PRO A 64 -2.78 -3.95 14.35
N GLY A 65 -2.13 -5.09 14.03
CA GLY A 65 -2.01 -5.56 12.65
C GLY A 65 -3.37 -5.92 12.02
N ALA A 66 -4.23 -6.63 12.76
CA ALA A 66 -5.56 -7.00 12.28
C ALA A 66 -6.46 -5.75 12.05
N LEU A 67 -6.38 -4.78 12.96
CA LEU A 67 -7.08 -3.49 12.81
C LEU A 67 -6.54 -2.68 11.62
N SER A 68 -5.23 -2.72 11.39
CA SER A 68 -4.61 -2.09 10.22
C SER A 68 -5.11 -2.69 8.91
N ASP A 69 -5.13 -4.03 8.82
CA ASP A 69 -5.61 -4.75 7.63
C ASP A 69 -7.10 -4.50 7.37
N LEU A 70 -7.91 -4.41 8.44
CA LEU A 70 -9.32 -4.05 8.35
C LEU A 70 -9.48 -2.62 7.81
N ALA A 71 -8.78 -1.66 8.40
CA ALA A 71 -8.80 -0.27 7.97
C ALA A 71 -8.35 -0.09 6.52
N TYR A 72 -7.27 -0.78 6.11
CA TYR A 72 -6.82 -0.81 4.72
C TYR A 72 -7.91 -1.30 3.77
N THR A 73 -8.59 -2.39 4.14
CA THR A 73 -9.64 -2.97 3.32
C THR A 73 -10.84 -2.04 3.21
N GLU A 74 -11.23 -1.39 4.31
CA GLU A 74 -12.30 -0.38 4.34
C GLU A 74 -11.97 0.83 3.48
N LEU A 75 -10.72 1.30 3.50
CA LEU A 75 -10.23 2.35 2.62
C LEU A 75 -10.40 1.97 1.15
N ARG A 76 -10.03 0.74 0.76
CA ARG A 76 -10.22 0.24 -0.61
C ARG A 76 -11.70 0.10 -1.01
N LEU A 77 -12.58 -0.18 -0.04
CA LEU A 77 -14.03 -0.20 -0.20
C LEU A 77 -14.69 1.19 -0.10
N ARG A 78 -13.90 2.26 0.01
CA ARG A 78 -14.34 3.65 0.18
C ARG A 78 -15.16 3.91 1.44
N ARG A 79 -14.98 3.08 2.46
CA ARG A 79 -15.59 3.23 3.80
C ARG A 79 -14.66 4.06 4.67
N TYR A 80 -14.50 5.33 4.32
CA TYR A 80 -13.45 6.19 4.86
C TYR A 80 -13.58 6.46 6.35
N ASP A 81 -14.79 6.67 6.87
CA ASP A 81 -15.00 6.90 8.30
C ASP A 81 -14.67 5.68 9.15
N ASP A 82 -15.08 4.48 8.71
CA ASP A 82 -14.73 3.23 9.37
C ASP A 82 -13.21 3.00 9.35
N ALA A 83 -12.58 3.19 8.20
CA ALA A 83 -11.14 3.07 8.03
C ALA A 83 -10.37 4.03 8.97
N TYR A 84 -10.81 5.29 9.08
CA TYR A 84 -10.24 6.24 9.99
C TYR A 84 -10.29 5.74 11.44
N GLN A 85 -11.45 5.28 11.90
CA GLN A 85 -11.62 4.78 13.26
C GLN A 85 -10.73 3.57 13.55
N HIS A 86 -10.67 2.60 12.63
CA HIS A 86 -9.85 1.41 12.83
C HIS A 86 -8.35 1.69 12.76
N TYR A 87 -7.88 2.61 11.89
CA TYR A 87 -6.49 3.06 11.92
C TYR A 87 -6.14 3.75 13.24
N MET A 88 -7.01 4.62 13.77
CA MET A 88 -6.80 5.27 15.07
C MET A 88 -6.76 4.24 16.22
N GLN A 89 -7.63 3.22 16.18
CA GLN A 89 -7.60 2.11 17.16
C GLN A 89 -6.29 1.31 17.04
N ALA A 90 -5.83 1.03 15.81
CA ALA A 90 -4.56 0.33 15.57
C ALA A 90 -3.37 1.10 16.15
N ILE A 91 -3.30 2.42 15.96
CA ILE A 91 -2.25 3.27 16.56
C ILE A 91 -2.30 3.18 18.08
N LYS A 92 -3.49 3.34 18.68
CA LYS A 92 -3.66 3.24 20.12
C LYS A 92 -3.21 1.87 20.65
N ALA A 93 -3.53 0.80 19.95
CA ALA A 93 -3.16 -0.56 20.32
C ALA A 93 -1.66 -0.85 20.13
N SER A 94 -0.98 -0.14 19.21
CA SER A 94 0.46 -0.29 18.95
C SER A 94 1.36 0.30 20.06
N GLY A 95 0.84 1.18 20.92
CA GLY A 95 1.63 1.86 21.94
C GLY A 95 2.80 2.66 21.33
N SER A 96 4.03 2.35 21.77
CA SER A 96 5.25 3.00 21.27
C SER A 96 5.74 2.45 19.92
N ASN A 97 5.27 1.26 19.50
CA ASN A 97 5.73 0.57 18.29
C ASN A 97 4.77 0.76 17.11
N VAL A 98 4.49 2.00 16.76
CA VAL A 98 3.58 2.31 15.66
C VAL A 98 4.25 1.99 14.32
N ASN A 99 3.61 1.12 13.53
CA ASN A 99 4.02 0.87 12.15
C ASN A 99 3.71 2.11 11.28
N THR A 100 4.68 2.55 10.49
CA THR A 100 4.55 3.73 9.62
C THR A 100 3.38 3.65 8.64
N ASN A 101 3.02 2.44 8.19
CA ASN A 101 1.89 2.20 7.30
C ASN A 101 0.55 2.69 7.89
N LEU A 102 0.43 2.75 9.23
CA LEU A 102 -0.75 3.30 9.89
C LEU A 102 -0.90 4.80 9.63
N TYR A 103 0.22 5.54 9.66
CA TYR A 103 0.22 6.97 9.35
C TYR A 103 0.02 7.23 7.86
N ASP A 104 0.59 6.39 6.98
CA ASP A 104 0.36 6.48 5.54
C ASP A 104 -1.14 6.27 5.22
N GLY A 105 -1.75 5.21 5.78
CA GLY A 105 -3.17 4.93 5.62
C GLY A 105 -4.07 6.06 6.13
N LEU A 106 -3.77 6.62 7.32
CA LEU A 106 -4.50 7.77 7.85
C LEU A 106 -4.34 9.02 6.97
N THR A 107 -3.16 9.23 6.38
CA THR A 107 -2.94 10.35 5.46
C THR A 107 -3.86 10.24 4.24
N GLU A 108 -3.98 9.03 3.66
CA GLU A 108 -4.86 8.75 2.52
C GLU A 108 -6.34 8.91 2.93
N VAL A 109 -6.76 8.34 4.05
CA VAL A 109 -8.14 8.47 4.56
C VAL A 109 -8.50 9.92 4.84
N CYS A 110 -7.62 10.69 5.51
CA CYS A 110 -7.84 12.11 5.78
C CYS A 110 -7.95 12.94 4.49
N HIS A 111 -7.25 12.54 3.43
CA HIS A 111 -7.43 13.18 2.11
C HIS A 111 -8.85 12.99 1.59
N HIS A 112 -9.39 11.77 1.64
CA HIS A 112 -10.76 11.48 1.19
C HIS A 112 -11.83 12.13 2.07
N LEU A 113 -11.57 12.27 3.36
CA LEU A 113 -12.47 12.93 4.31
C LEU A 113 -12.31 14.46 4.36
N ASN A 114 -11.47 15.07 3.50
CA ASN A 114 -11.14 16.50 3.48
C ASN A 114 -10.60 17.06 4.82
N LYS A 115 -10.01 16.21 5.66
CA LYS A 115 -9.37 16.57 6.93
C LYS A 115 -7.95 17.09 6.70
N LYS A 116 -7.83 18.32 6.21
CA LYS A 116 -6.55 18.88 5.74
C LYS A 116 -5.45 18.92 6.79
N GLU A 117 -5.76 19.37 8.00
CA GLU A 117 -4.77 19.49 9.09
C GLU A 117 -4.28 18.10 9.56
N GLU A 118 -5.20 17.17 9.75
CA GLU A 118 -4.87 15.81 10.15
C GLU A 118 -4.05 15.09 9.06
N LYS A 119 -4.39 15.28 7.78
CA LYS A 119 -3.60 14.77 6.66
C LYS A 119 -2.15 15.23 6.75
N ILE A 120 -1.90 16.52 6.96
CA ILE A 120 -0.55 17.07 7.11
C ILE A 120 0.15 16.49 8.35
N LYS A 121 -0.57 16.40 9.46
CA LYS A 121 -0.06 15.83 10.71
C LYS A 121 0.40 14.38 10.52
N PHE A 122 -0.45 13.53 9.98
CA PHE A 122 -0.12 12.11 9.79
C PHE A 122 0.96 11.89 8.73
N GLY A 123 0.94 12.66 7.64
CA GLY A 123 2.02 12.64 6.64
C GLY A 123 3.38 12.99 7.24
N ARG A 124 3.46 14.02 8.10
CA ARG A 124 4.70 14.37 8.81
C ARG A 124 5.13 13.27 9.77
N LEU A 125 4.20 12.65 10.50
CA LEU A 125 4.50 11.51 11.38
C LEU A 125 5.04 10.31 10.58
N ALA A 126 4.45 9.99 9.44
CA ALA A 126 4.95 8.92 8.57
C ALA A 126 6.40 9.17 8.15
N ILE A 127 6.71 10.38 7.66
CA ILE A 127 8.07 10.75 7.22
C ILE A 127 9.05 10.75 8.39
N SER A 128 8.69 11.36 9.54
CA SER A 128 9.59 11.44 10.70
C SER A 128 9.91 10.07 11.28
N THR A 129 8.92 9.17 11.33
CA THR A 129 9.14 7.79 11.81
C THR A 129 10.02 7.00 10.85
N LYS A 130 9.81 7.12 9.53
CA LYS A 130 10.68 6.49 8.52
C LYS A 130 12.11 7.02 8.64
N LYS A 131 12.28 8.33 8.78
CA LYS A 131 13.61 8.95 8.99
C LYS A 131 14.30 8.40 10.24
N GLU A 132 13.57 8.22 11.34
CA GLU A 132 14.14 7.67 12.57
C GLU A 132 14.55 6.20 12.42
N LEU A 133 13.76 5.40 11.70
CA LEU A 133 14.08 4.00 11.41
C LEU A 133 15.35 3.85 10.54
N THR A 134 15.62 4.81 9.66
CA THR A 134 16.74 4.76 8.70
C THR A 134 17.95 5.59 9.14
N LYS A 135 17.93 6.22 10.30
CA LYS A 135 19.00 7.13 10.75
C LYS A 135 20.37 6.48 10.87
N ASN A 136 20.43 5.17 11.12
CA ASN A 136 21.64 4.39 11.26
C ASN A 136 22.01 3.62 9.97
N GLU A 137 21.22 3.76 8.91
CA GLU A 137 21.55 3.18 7.62
C GLU A 137 22.82 3.85 7.06
N PRO A 138 23.72 3.08 6.43
CA PRO A 138 24.91 3.66 5.84
C PRO A 138 24.51 4.68 4.77
N THR A 139 25.07 5.86 4.88
CA THR A 139 24.86 6.91 3.87
C THR A 139 25.46 6.45 2.54
N LEU A 140 24.66 6.49 1.48
CA LEU A 140 25.17 6.21 0.15
C LEU A 140 26.24 7.26 -0.19
N ASN A 141 27.46 6.83 -0.47
CA ASN A 141 28.49 7.72 -1.01
C ASN A 141 28.05 8.12 -2.42
N ILE A 142 27.47 9.29 -2.55
CA ILE A 142 27.17 9.87 -3.86
C ILE A 142 28.51 10.25 -4.48
N PRO A 143 28.88 9.66 -5.64
CA PRO A 143 30.11 10.03 -6.30
C PRO A 143 30.15 11.54 -6.58
N THR A 144 31.21 12.21 -6.16
CA THR A 144 31.39 13.64 -6.39
C THR A 144 31.90 13.91 -7.82
N HIS A 145 31.38 13.17 -8.79
CA HIS A 145 31.68 13.46 -10.19
C HIS A 145 31.06 14.78 -10.60
N LYS A 146 31.85 15.61 -11.28
CA LYS A 146 31.27 16.77 -11.95
C LYS A 146 30.21 16.26 -12.94
N PRO A 147 29.03 16.90 -13.02
CA PRO A 147 28.06 16.56 -14.03
C PRO A 147 28.71 16.55 -15.41
N VAL A 148 28.43 15.50 -16.18
CA VAL A 148 28.84 15.47 -17.58
C VAL A 148 28.21 16.69 -18.27
N PRO A 149 28.97 17.49 -19.04
CA PRO A 149 28.42 18.59 -19.79
C PRO A 149 27.25 18.11 -20.68
N PHE A 150 26.28 18.96 -20.86
CA PHE A 150 25.17 18.70 -21.77
C PHE A 150 25.70 18.50 -23.20
N SER A 151 25.32 17.39 -23.82
CA SER A 151 25.73 17.08 -25.18
C SER A 151 24.83 17.79 -26.22
N PRO A 152 25.41 18.34 -27.30
CA PRO A 152 24.59 18.83 -28.42
C PRO A 152 23.90 17.70 -29.19
N ASN A 153 24.27 16.44 -28.94
CA ASN A 153 23.61 15.28 -29.51
C ASN A 153 22.48 14.81 -28.58
N PRO A 154 21.17 14.95 -28.95
CA PRO A 154 20.06 14.55 -28.11
C PRO A 154 20.07 13.08 -27.68
N GLN A 155 20.72 12.21 -28.46
CA GLN A 155 20.79 10.78 -28.14
C GLN A 155 21.74 10.46 -26.96
N GLU A 156 22.56 11.40 -26.56
CA GLU A 156 23.47 11.28 -25.41
C GLU A 156 22.87 11.84 -24.12
N ASN A 157 21.84 12.67 -24.25
CA ASN A 157 21.10 13.20 -23.11
C ASN A 157 19.90 12.31 -22.83
N ILE A 158 19.98 11.48 -21.79
CA ILE A 158 19.02 10.41 -21.57
C ILE A 158 18.12 10.70 -20.36
N ILE A 159 16.80 10.62 -20.56
CA ILE A 159 15.83 10.49 -19.47
C ILE A 159 15.50 9.01 -19.35
N ALA A 160 16.02 8.37 -18.29
CA ALA A 160 15.88 6.93 -18.09
C ALA A 160 14.60 6.58 -17.32
N PHE A 161 13.90 5.58 -17.80
CA PHE A 161 12.69 5.00 -17.15
C PHE A 161 12.83 3.50 -17.01
N SER A 162 12.29 2.94 -15.94
CA SER A 162 11.99 1.49 -15.84
C SER A 162 10.51 1.26 -16.10
N LEU A 163 10.19 0.26 -16.92
CA LEU A 163 8.82 -0.15 -17.16
C LEU A 163 8.73 -1.68 -17.08
N PHE A 164 7.79 -2.18 -16.31
CA PHE A 164 7.51 -3.60 -16.16
C PHE A 164 6.00 -3.86 -16.01
N GLY A 165 5.58 -5.07 -16.39
CA GLY A 165 4.17 -5.47 -16.34
C GLY A 165 3.33 -4.86 -17.46
N ALA A 166 2.07 -5.31 -17.50
CA ALA A 166 1.10 -4.92 -18.55
C ALA A 166 0.03 -3.95 -18.02
N ASN A 167 0.23 -3.33 -16.84
CA ASN A 167 -0.78 -2.46 -16.27
C ASN A 167 -0.95 -1.19 -17.14
N PRO A 168 -2.16 -0.93 -17.67
CA PRO A 168 -2.41 0.22 -18.55
C PRO A 168 -2.04 1.57 -17.89
N ARG A 169 -2.19 1.69 -16.58
CA ARG A 169 -1.83 2.92 -15.85
C ARG A 169 -0.36 3.30 -16.06
N TYR A 170 0.54 2.32 -16.08
CA TYR A 170 1.96 2.58 -16.29
C TYR A 170 2.32 2.60 -17.77
N CYS A 171 1.77 1.68 -18.57
CA CYS A 171 2.05 1.60 -20.00
C CYS A 171 1.61 2.86 -20.74
N GLU A 172 0.37 3.30 -20.57
CA GLU A 172 -0.17 4.48 -21.25
C GLU A 172 0.49 5.78 -20.74
N THR A 173 0.80 5.84 -19.45
CA THR A 173 1.53 7.01 -18.89
C THR A 173 2.95 7.07 -19.45
N SER A 174 3.62 5.95 -19.66
CA SER A 174 4.95 5.91 -20.28
C SER A 174 4.94 6.43 -21.71
N ILE A 175 3.94 6.04 -22.50
CA ILE A 175 3.76 6.55 -23.88
C ILE A 175 3.48 8.06 -23.86
N LEU A 176 2.63 8.53 -22.94
CA LEU A 176 2.36 9.96 -22.75
C LEU A 176 3.64 10.72 -22.36
N ASN A 177 4.41 10.20 -21.41
CA ASN A 177 5.67 10.82 -20.98
C ASN A 177 6.67 10.98 -22.16
N THR A 178 6.73 9.99 -23.05
CA THR A 178 7.58 10.07 -24.25
C THR A 178 7.17 11.24 -25.15
N LYS A 179 5.86 11.45 -25.35
CA LYS A 179 5.35 12.58 -26.14
C LYS A 179 5.63 13.91 -25.46
N LEU A 180 5.34 14.01 -24.18
CA LEU A 180 5.57 15.24 -23.40
C LEU A 180 7.06 15.60 -23.32
N ALA A 181 7.94 14.60 -23.26
CA ALA A 181 9.38 14.85 -23.22
C ALA A 181 9.88 15.53 -24.49
N GLN A 182 9.32 15.23 -25.66
CA GLN A 182 9.67 15.90 -26.91
C GLN A 182 9.29 17.38 -26.92
N GLU A 183 8.22 17.75 -26.20
CA GLU A 183 7.77 19.13 -26.08
C GLU A 183 8.55 19.91 -25.01
N ILE A 184 8.80 19.26 -23.85
CA ILE A 184 9.38 19.93 -22.68
C ILE A 184 10.92 19.86 -22.69
N TYR A 185 11.47 18.75 -23.22
CA TYR A 185 12.90 18.46 -23.25
C TYR A 185 13.34 17.99 -24.65
N PRO A 186 13.22 18.84 -25.69
CA PRO A 186 13.44 18.44 -27.09
C PRO A 186 14.83 17.90 -27.36
N GLU A 187 15.81 18.25 -26.53
CA GLU A 187 17.20 17.82 -26.65
C GLU A 187 17.54 16.59 -25.80
N TRP A 188 16.49 15.88 -25.32
CA TRP A 188 16.64 14.67 -24.53
C TRP A 188 15.93 13.50 -25.18
N THR A 189 16.49 12.31 -25.02
CA THR A 189 15.90 11.05 -25.49
C THR A 189 15.38 10.25 -24.30
N CYS A 190 14.12 9.85 -24.34
CA CYS A 190 13.57 8.90 -23.37
C CYS A 190 14.15 7.51 -23.64
N ARG A 191 14.67 6.85 -22.60
CA ARG A 191 15.14 5.46 -22.66
C ARG A 191 14.38 4.63 -21.66
N PHE A 192 13.65 3.62 -22.12
CA PHE A 192 12.90 2.69 -21.30
C PHE A 192 13.66 1.37 -21.18
N TYR A 193 13.99 1.01 -19.94
CA TYR A 193 14.49 -0.31 -19.59
C TYR A 193 13.27 -1.18 -19.32
N VAL A 194 13.07 -2.24 -20.12
CA VAL A 194 11.88 -3.09 -20.09
C VAL A 194 12.25 -4.54 -19.85
N ASP A 195 11.32 -5.31 -19.29
CA ASP A 195 11.42 -6.76 -19.20
C ASP A 195 10.37 -7.46 -20.10
N GLU A 196 10.39 -8.78 -20.07
CA GLU A 196 9.48 -9.64 -20.85
C GLU A 196 7.99 -9.48 -20.51
N SER A 197 7.66 -8.84 -19.38
CA SER A 197 6.27 -8.63 -18.94
C SER A 197 5.60 -7.41 -19.61
N VAL A 198 6.39 -6.55 -20.29
CA VAL A 198 5.86 -5.39 -21.00
C VAL A 198 5.33 -5.81 -22.37
N PRO A 199 4.04 -5.58 -22.68
CA PRO A 199 3.46 -5.97 -23.97
C PRO A 199 4.22 -5.38 -25.16
N GLU A 200 4.44 -6.18 -26.18
CA GLU A 200 5.18 -5.77 -27.40
C GLU A 200 4.56 -4.53 -28.05
N LEU A 201 3.23 -4.45 -28.11
CA LEU A 201 2.52 -3.28 -28.66
C LEU A 201 2.89 -1.99 -27.91
N VAL A 202 3.09 -2.05 -26.59
CA VAL A 202 3.52 -0.89 -25.79
C VAL A 202 4.93 -0.49 -26.17
N GLN A 203 5.84 -1.45 -26.32
CA GLN A 203 7.23 -1.20 -26.74
C GLN A 203 7.29 -0.56 -28.12
N GLN A 204 6.51 -1.07 -29.10
CA GLN A 204 6.39 -0.50 -30.43
C GLN A 204 5.86 0.94 -30.40
N ARG A 205 4.87 1.23 -29.56
CA ARG A 205 4.32 2.59 -29.40
C ARG A 205 5.32 3.55 -28.75
N LEU A 206 6.15 3.09 -27.82
CA LEU A 206 7.24 3.88 -27.24
C LEU A 206 8.27 4.23 -28.33
N GLN A 207 8.71 3.24 -29.11
CA GLN A 207 9.67 3.44 -30.20
C GLN A 207 9.12 4.36 -31.30
N ALA A 208 7.84 4.19 -31.68
CA ALA A 208 7.17 5.06 -32.65
C ALA A 208 7.10 6.53 -32.21
N ASN A 209 7.15 6.79 -30.89
CA ASN A 209 7.28 8.14 -30.33
C ASN A 209 8.72 8.55 -30.03
N GLY A 210 9.73 7.91 -30.62
CA GLY A 210 11.14 8.30 -30.54
C GLY A 210 11.87 7.84 -29.28
N ALA A 211 11.25 6.99 -28.45
CA ALA A 211 11.96 6.43 -27.29
C ALA A 211 12.90 5.29 -27.69
N GLN A 212 14.00 5.16 -26.95
CA GLN A 212 14.82 3.95 -26.97
C GLN A 212 14.24 2.91 -26.03
N VAL A 213 14.08 1.67 -26.49
CA VAL A 213 13.66 0.54 -25.66
C VAL A 213 14.84 -0.42 -25.51
N VAL A 214 15.22 -0.69 -24.27
CA VAL A 214 16.34 -1.55 -23.90
C VAL A 214 15.81 -2.70 -23.04
N HIS A 215 16.01 -3.94 -23.52
CA HIS A 215 15.64 -5.12 -22.73
C HIS A 215 16.68 -5.38 -21.64
N VAL A 216 16.22 -5.53 -20.39
CA VAL A 216 17.08 -5.89 -19.28
C VAL A 216 17.23 -7.41 -19.17
N SER A 217 18.47 -7.86 -18.98
CA SER A 217 18.74 -9.27 -18.74
C SER A 217 18.27 -9.72 -17.34
N PRO A 218 18.02 -11.04 -17.12
CA PRO A 218 17.69 -11.56 -15.80
C PRO A 218 18.73 -11.19 -14.72
N THR A 219 20.01 -11.14 -15.08
CA THR A 219 21.10 -10.74 -14.17
C THR A 219 21.00 -9.27 -13.79
N GLN A 220 20.72 -8.38 -14.74
CA GLN A 220 20.50 -6.95 -14.46
C GLN A 220 19.26 -6.74 -13.58
N LYS A 221 18.20 -7.54 -13.79
CA LYS A 221 16.99 -7.56 -12.96
C LYS A 221 17.31 -7.84 -11.49
N GLN A 222 18.15 -8.87 -11.24
CA GLN A 222 18.54 -9.25 -9.87
C GLN A 222 19.42 -8.20 -9.20
N LEU A 223 20.32 -7.56 -9.93
CA LEU A 223 21.28 -6.59 -9.37
C LEU A 223 20.68 -5.22 -9.14
N SER A 224 19.69 -4.83 -9.93
CA SER A 224 19.16 -3.46 -9.87
C SER A 224 18.08 -3.25 -8.80
N GLY A 225 17.40 -4.31 -8.36
CA GLY A 225 16.23 -4.19 -7.46
C GLY A 225 15.10 -3.31 -8.03
N LEU A 226 15.13 -3.02 -9.34
CA LEU A 226 14.21 -2.11 -10.03
C LEU A 226 12.99 -2.81 -10.64
N PHE A 227 12.97 -4.14 -10.60
CA PHE A 227 11.91 -4.97 -11.19
C PHE A 227 11.37 -6.02 -10.20
#